data_72d0146ec81c58b4bef2d8ae91c760f8
#
_entry.id   72d0146ec81c58b4bef2d8ae91c760f8
#
_cell.length_a   1.000
_cell.length_b   1.000
_cell.length_c   1.000
_cell.angle_alpha   90.00
_cell.angle_beta   90.00
_cell.angle_gamma   90.00
#
_symmetry.space_group_name_H-M   'P 1'
#
loop_
_entity.id
_entity.type
_entity.pdbx_description
1 polymer ?
#
loop_
_entity_poly.entity_id
_entity_poly.type
_entity_poly.pdbx_seq_one_letter_code
_entity_poly.pdbx_strand_id
1 'polypeptide(L)'
;LADDVTFGVAPATIVFSQLYVMEYPSFLESLRPVLPYAAFIIAAFSALRLAKFNLDERQSTSFIGVPTPANALFWGSLIVFNPEWLTVHSWSVFIILALILITSYLLVCELPLFALKFKQWSFKGNEVKYVFIAFTVIVLALAIVSEGAIGFLQAWWLIILVYVLTSLFL
;
A
#
# COMPACT_ATOMS: atom_id res chain seq x y z
N LEU A 1 15.27 6.92 9.92
CA LEU A 1 15.06 5.79 10.83
C LEU A 1 13.62 5.74 11.36
N ALA A 2 13.08 6.85 11.92
CA ALA A 2 11.69 6.89 12.42
C ALA A 2 10.67 6.53 11.31
N ASP A 3 10.83 7.10 10.11
CA ASP A 3 9.97 6.82 8.97
C ASP A 3 10.01 5.35 8.54
N ASP A 4 11.18 4.71 8.59
CA ASP A 4 11.31 3.30 8.24
C ASP A 4 10.65 2.40 9.30
N VAL A 5 10.78 2.72 10.56
CA VAL A 5 10.09 1.99 11.64
C VAL A 5 8.58 2.11 11.47
N THR A 6 8.06 3.32 11.22
CA THR A 6 6.62 3.58 11.14
C THR A 6 6.00 3.06 9.84
N PHE A 7 6.68 3.25 8.70
CA PHE A 7 6.10 2.97 7.37
C PHE A 7 6.74 1.75 6.68
N GLY A 8 7.76 1.15 7.26
CA GLY A 8 8.39 -0.08 6.80
C GLY A 8 8.16 -1.23 7.76
N VAL A 9 8.71 -1.13 8.98
CA VAL A 9 8.68 -2.23 9.95
C VAL A 9 7.28 -2.50 10.50
N ALA A 10 6.51 -1.46 10.83
CA ALA A 10 5.16 -1.65 11.37
C ALA A 10 4.23 -2.36 10.39
N PRO A 11 4.06 -1.94 9.11
CA PRO A 11 3.25 -2.69 8.16
C PRO A 11 3.81 -4.09 7.87
N ALA A 12 5.13 -4.27 7.81
CA ALA A 12 5.75 -5.59 7.67
C ALA A 12 5.37 -6.53 8.83
N THR A 13 5.33 -6.02 10.06
CA THR A 13 4.92 -6.79 11.25
C THR A 13 3.43 -7.16 11.20
N ILE A 14 2.57 -6.27 10.72
CA ILE A 14 1.13 -6.55 10.52
C ILE A 14 0.97 -7.69 9.51
N VAL A 15 1.65 -7.61 8.37
CA VAL A 15 1.61 -8.64 7.31
C VAL A 15 2.24 -9.96 7.80
N PHE A 16 3.33 -9.90 8.56
CA PHE A 16 3.93 -11.08 9.20
C PHE A 16 2.92 -11.78 10.10
N SER A 17 2.25 -11.03 10.99
CA SER A 17 1.25 -11.59 11.90
C SER A 17 0.08 -12.23 11.14
N GLN A 18 -0.35 -11.61 10.03
CA GLN A 18 -1.39 -12.18 9.17
C GLN A 18 -0.93 -13.50 8.53
N LEU A 19 0.25 -13.52 7.91
CA LEU A 19 0.81 -14.74 7.32
C LEU A 19 1.01 -15.84 8.36
N TYR A 20 1.34 -15.49 9.61
CA TYR A 20 1.56 -16.47 10.68
C TYR A 20 0.27 -17.23 11.06
N VAL A 21 -0.89 -16.55 11.02
CA VAL A 21 -2.19 -17.13 11.41
C VAL A 21 -2.98 -17.72 10.23
N MET A 22 -2.58 -17.45 8.97
CA MET A 22 -3.26 -17.95 7.77
C MET A 22 -3.20 -19.47 7.66
N GLU A 23 -4.20 -20.05 7.00
CA GLU A 23 -4.15 -21.44 6.55
C GLU A 23 -3.26 -21.57 5.32
N TYR A 24 -2.43 -22.61 5.31
CA TYR A 24 -1.52 -22.92 4.22
C TYR A 24 -2.03 -24.13 3.42
N PRO A 25 -1.79 -24.18 2.09
CA PRO A 25 -1.96 -25.39 1.32
C PRO A 25 -1.03 -26.49 1.87
N SER A 26 -1.49 -27.76 1.85
CA SER A 26 -0.77 -28.88 2.44
C SER A 26 0.69 -29.03 1.95
N PHE A 27 0.95 -28.68 0.69
CA PHE A 27 2.30 -28.74 0.11
C PHE A 27 3.23 -27.60 0.58
N LEU A 28 2.68 -26.49 1.14
CA LEU A 28 3.45 -25.39 1.72
C LEU A 28 3.55 -25.44 3.25
N GLU A 29 2.88 -26.38 3.91
CA GLU A 29 2.84 -26.45 5.37
C GLU A 29 4.25 -26.60 5.97
N SER A 30 5.17 -27.29 5.29
CA SER A 30 6.57 -27.41 5.70
C SER A 30 7.33 -26.08 5.71
N LEU A 31 6.88 -25.07 4.93
CA LEU A 31 7.48 -23.74 4.84
C LEU A 31 6.80 -22.73 5.77
N ARG A 32 5.71 -23.09 6.44
CA ARG A 32 4.98 -22.24 7.37
C ARG A 32 5.85 -21.53 8.41
N PRO A 33 6.91 -22.15 8.99
CA PRO A 33 7.78 -21.46 9.94
C PRO A 33 8.61 -20.33 9.33
N VAL A 34 8.80 -20.32 8.00
CA VAL A 34 9.71 -19.42 7.29
C VAL A 34 8.97 -18.38 6.46
N LEU A 35 7.88 -18.75 5.78
CA LEU A 35 7.14 -17.90 4.86
C LEU A 35 6.69 -16.54 5.44
N PRO A 36 6.24 -16.44 6.71
CA PRO A 36 5.84 -15.15 7.28
C PRO A 36 6.96 -14.10 7.26
N TYR A 37 8.23 -14.51 7.34
CA TYR A 37 9.36 -13.59 7.29
C TYR A 37 9.52 -12.88 5.94
N ALA A 38 8.88 -13.36 4.88
CA ALA A 38 8.81 -12.67 3.60
C ALA A 38 8.17 -11.27 3.73
N ALA A 39 7.32 -11.04 4.73
CA ALA A 39 6.75 -9.73 5.02
C ALA A 39 7.81 -8.64 5.26
N PHE A 40 8.97 -8.99 5.80
CA PHE A 40 10.06 -8.02 6.05
C PHE A 40 10.76 -7.54 4.80
N ILE A 41 10.47 -8.10 3.62
CA ILE A 41 10.83 -7.52 2.32
C ILE A 41 10.24 -6.10 2.21
N ILE A 42 9.03 -5.86 2.72
CA ILE A 42 8.39 -4.54 2.76
C ILE A 42 9.29 -3.54 3.52
N ALA A 43 9.79 -3.90 4.70
CA ALA A 43 10.67 -3.04 5.49
C ALA A 43 11.99 -2.78 4.77
N ALA A 44 12.63 -3.80 4.20
CA ALA A 44 13.88 -3.66 3.47
C ALA A 44 13.73 -2.72 2.25
N PHE A 45 12.66 -2.84 1.48
CA PHE A 45 12.40 -1.97 0.34
C PHE A 45 11.93 -0.57 0.76
N SER A 46 11.26 -0.42 1.90
CA SER A 46 10.97 0.90 2.49
C SER A 46 12.26 1.64 2.88
N ALA A 47 13.20 0.96 3.53
CA ALA A 47 14.52 1.53 3.84
C ALA A 47 15.28 1.93 2.57
N LEU A 48 15.29 1.05 1.54
CA LEU A 48 15.91 1.35 0.25
C LEU A 48 15.25 2.55 -0.44
N ARG A 49 13.92 2.64 -0.40
CA ARG A 49 13.15 3.78 -0.92
C ARG A 49 13.54 5.10 -0.24
N LEU A 50 13.65 5.10 1.08
CA LEU A 50 14.04 6.27 1.87
C LEU A 50 15.50 6.68 1.56
N ALA A 51 16.41 5.73 1.38
CA ALA A 51 17.77 6.00 0.98
C ALA A 51 17.84 6.63 -0.43
N LYS A 52 17.11 6.06 -1.42
CA LYS A 52 17.02 6.65 -2.77
C LYS A 52 16.42 8.07 -2.73
N PHE A 53 15.37 8.29 -1.92
CA PHE A 53 14.74 9.59 -1.79
C PHE A 53 15.70 10.68 -1.29
N ASN A 54 16.58 10.36 -0.35
CA ASN A 54 17.54 11.30 0.20
C ASN A 54 18.67 11.66 -0.77
N LEU A 55 18.91 10.81 -1.78
CA LEU A 55 19.98 11.00 -2.77
C LEU A 55 19.47 11.60 -4.09
N ASP A 56 18.16 11.58 -4.35
CA ASP A 56 17.59 11.96 -5.64
C ASP A 56 17.04 13.39 -5.63
N GLU A 57 17.77 14.31 -6.23
CA GLU A 57 17.40 15.74 -6.34
C GLU A 57 16.19 15.98 -7.28
N ARG A 58 15.82 15.00 -8.14
CA ARG A 58 14.71 15.11 -9.09
C ARG A 58 13.33 15.13 -8.41
N GLN A 59 13.23 14.67 -7.15
CA GLN A 59 11.97 14.51 -6.43
C GLN A 59 11.37 15.82 -5.87
N SER A 60 11.89 16.95 -6.25
CA SER A 60 11.35 18.27 -5.86
C SER A 60 9.98 18.59 -6.49
N THR A 61 9.67 18.01 -7.66
CA THR A 61 8.47 18.35 -8.45
C THR A 61 7.46 17.21 -8.63
N SER A 62 7.89 15.95 -8.57
CA SER A 62 7.05 14.75 -8.70
C SER A 62 7.56 13.63 -7.80
N PHE A 63 6.67 12.72 -7.41
CA PHE A 63 7.10 11.51 -6.70
C PHE A 63 7.54 10.45 -7.70
N ILE A 64 8.70 9.84 -7.46
CA ILE A 64 9.19 8.68 -8.20
C ILE A 64 9.02 7.46 -7.29
N GLY A 65 8.23 6.49 -7.71
CA GLY A 65 7.81 5.33 -6.90
C GLY A 65 6.82 5.65 -5.79
N VAL A 66 6.15 4.61 -5.29
CA VAL A 66 5.11 4.76 -4.25
C VAL A 66 5.72 5.30 -2.95
N PRO A 67 5.12 6.34 -2.33
CA PRO A 67 5.57 6.82 -1.03
C PRO A 67 5.41 5.75 0.06
N THR A 68 6.38 5.65 0.98
CA THR A 68 6.33 4.67 2.08
C THR A 68 5.09 4.82 2.97
N PRO A 69 4.57 6.03 3.29
CA PRO A 69 3.31 6.17 4.03
C PRO A 69 2.09 5.61 3.28
N ALA A 70 2.05 5.77 1.94
CA ALA A 70 0.95 5.22 1.14
C ALA A 70 0.98 3.68 1.15
N ASN A 71 2.16 3.07 1.02
CA ASN A 71 2.32 1.62 1.12
C ASN A 71 1.92 1.10 2.51
N ALA A 72 2.28 1.81 3.57
CA ALA A 72 1.89 1.46 4.94
C ALA A 72 0.37 1.51 5.15
N LEU A 73 -0.29 2.56 4.66
CA LEU A 73 -1.75 2.68 4.69
C LEU A 73 -2.43 1.58 3.86
N PHE A 74 -1.87 1.23 2.70
CA PHE A 74 -2.38 0.12 1.88
C PHE A 74 -2.39 -1.18 2.68
N TRP A 75 -1.28 -1.57 3.27
CA TRP A 75 -1.17 -2.82 4.03
C TRP A 75 -2.02 -2.82 5.30
N GLY A 76 -1.99 -1.73 6.08
CA GLY A 76 -2.80 -1.61 7.29
C GLY A 76 -4.29 -1.72 6.99
N SER A 77 -4.77 -1.01 5.97
CA SER A 77 -6.18 -1.02 5.60
C SER A 77 -6.62 -2.33 4.94
N LEU A 78 -5.77 -2.96 4.13
CA LEU A 78 -6.07 -4.23 3.48
C LEU A 78 -6.31 -5.34 4.52
N ILE A 79 -5.48 -5.41 5.56
CA ILE A 79 -5.62 -6.40 6.62
C ILE A 79 -6.88 -6.14 7.45
N VAL A 80 -7.20 -4.87 7.75
CA VAL A 80 -8.41 -4.49 8.50
C VAL A 80 -9.68 -4.72 7.68
N PHE A 81 -9.61 -4.60 6.32
CA PHE A 81 -10.76 -4.75 5.43
C PHE A 81 -11.41 -6.13 5.52
N ASN A 82 -10.64 -7.20 5.49
CA ASN A 82 -11.22 -8.55 5.54
C ASN A 82 -10.25 -9.61 6.09
N PRO A 83 -9.94 -9.58 7.37
CA PRO A 83 -9.03 -10.56 7.97
C PRO A 83 -9.53 -12.00 7.87
N GLU A 84 -10.84 -12.24 7.97
CA GLU A 84 -11.41 -13.60 7.88
C GLU A 84 -11.20 -14.20 6.48
N TRP A 85 -11.50 -13.45 5.42
CA TRP A 85 -11.25 -13.90 4.05
C TRP A 85 -9.78 -14.23 3.82
N LEU A 86 -8.88 -13.39 4.34
CA LEU A 86 -7.44 -13.60 4.22
C LEU A 86 -6.93 -14.80 5.04
N THR A 87 -7.62 -15.19 6.12
CA THR A 87 -7.19 -16.30 6.98
C THR A 87 -7.76 -17.65 6.58
N VAL A 88 -9.02 -17.69 6.11
CA VAL A 88 -9.75 -18.95 5.87
C VAL A 88 -9.36 -19.62 4.54
N HIS A 89 -8.96 -18.83 3.54
CA HIS A 89 -8.63 -19.39 2.23
C HIS A 89 -7.12 -19.66 2.10
N SER A 90 -6.74 -20.92 2.03
CA SER A 90 -5.33 -21.33 1.89
C SER A 90 -4.61 -20.72 0.67
N TRP A 91 -5.32 -20.41 -0.39
CA TRP A 91 -4.78 -19.71 -1.57
C TRP A 91 -4.47 -18.23 -1.34
N SER A 92 -5.00 -17.61 -0.28
CA SER A 92 -4.73 -16.20 0.06
C SER A 92 -3.27 -15.94 0.37
N VAL A 93 -2.54 -16.95 0.82
CA VAL A 93 -1.09 -16.89 1.01
C VAL A 93 -0.36 -16.44 -0.25
N PHE A 94 -0.73 -16.98 -1.42
CA PHE A 94 -0.10 -16.58 -2.68
C PHE A 94 -0.42 -15.15 -3.07
N ILE A 95 -1.66 -14.70 -2.79
CA ILE A 95 -2.07 -13.32 -3.04
C ILE A 95 -1.23 -12.37 -2.18
N ILE A 96 -1.09 -12.66 -0.89
CA ILE A 96 -0.28 -11.83 0.01
C ILE A 96 1.19 -11.82 -0.41
N LEU A 97 1.77 -12.97 -0.72
CA LEU A 97 3.18 -13.04 -1.18
C LEU A 97 3.39 -12.28 -2.49
N ALA A 98 2.47 -12.40 -3.45
CA ALA A 98 2.52 -11.63 -4.70
C ALA A 98 2.41 -10.12 -4.43
N LEU A 99 1.50 -9.70 -3.56
CA LEU A 99 1.34 -8.29 -3.17
C LEU A 99 2.59 -7.76 -2.46
N ILE A 100 3.25 -8.54 -1.59
CA ILE A 100 4.52 -8.16 -0.96
C ILE A 100 5.54 -7.82 -2.05
N LEU A 101 5.72 -8.67 -3.05
CA LEU A 101 6.68 -8.45 -4.12
C LEU A 101 6.30 -7.25 -4.99
N ILE A 102 5.03 -7.14 -5.38
CA ILE A 102 4.54 -6.04 -6.22
C ILE A 102 4.69 -4.70 -5.49
N THR A 103 4.21 -4.60 -4.26
CA THR A 103 4.25 -3.33 -3.51
C THR A 103 5.68 -2.94 -3.15
N SER A 104 6.54 -3.90 -2.82
CA SER A 104 7.96 -3.66 -2.57
C SER A 104 8.67 -3.16 -3.83
N TYR A 105 8.39 -3.75 -5.00
CA TYR A 105 8.92 -3.25 -6.27
C TYR A 105 8.43 -1.83 -6.57
N LEU A 106 7.15 -1.53 -6.34
CA LEU A 106 6.56 -0.22 -6.56
C LEU A 106 7.18 0.88 -5.68
N LEU A 107 7.72 0.55 -4.51
CA LEU A 107 8.45 1.50 -3.66
C LEU A 107 9.70 2.05 -4.34
N VAL A 108 10.43 1.21 -5.10
CA VAL A 108 11.75 1.54 -5.66
C VAL A 108 11.77 1.74 -7.16
N CYS A 109 10.68 1.40 -7.86
CA CYS A 109 10.56 1.59 -9.30
C CYS A 109 10.57 3.09 -9.67
N GLU A 110 10.95 3.39 -10.89
CA GLU A 110 10.99 4.77 -11.42
C GLU A 110 9.65 5.20 -12.03
N LEU A 111 8.54 4.78 -11.40
CA LEU A 111 7.21 5.15 -11.84
C LEU A 111 6.91 6.61 -11.45
N PRO A 112 6.63 7.49 -12.41
CA PRO A 112 6.21 8.85 -12.10
C PRO A 112 4.77 8.81 -11.57
N LEU A 113 4.59 9.15 -10.30
CA LEU A 113 3.27 9.29 -9.70
C LEU A 113 2.80 10.73 -9.79
N PHE A 114 1.55 10.95 -10.15
CA PHE A 114 1.02 12.30 -10.16
C PHE A 114 0.99 12.89 -8.75
N ALA A 115 1.55 14.09 -8.61
CA ALA A 115 1.52 14.78 -7.33
C ALA A 115 0.18 15.50 -7.14
N LEU A 116 -0.43 15.36 -5.96
CA LEU A 116 -1.63 16.12 -5.56
C LEU A 116 -1.30 17.61 -5.25
N LYS A 117 -0.15 18.10 -5.75
CA LYS A 117 0.21 19.50 -5.65
C LYS A 117 -0.47 20.29 -6.77
N PHE A 118 -1.22 21.33 -6.40
CA PHE A 118 -1.84 22.25 -7.35
C PHE A 118 -0.90 23.44 -7.56
N LYS A 119 -0.38 23.57 -8.81
CA LYS A 119 0.35 24.80 -9.22
C LYS A 119 -0.62 25.94 -9.53
N GLN A 120 -1.79 25.60 -10.03
CA GLN A 120 -2.91 26.48 -10.31
C GLN A 120 -4.21 25.77 -9.93
N TRP A 121 -5.19 26.52 -9.43
CA TRP A 121 -6.49 25.98 -9.02
C TRP A 121 -7.49 25.82 -10.19
N SER A 122 -7.05 26.06 -11.43
CA SER A 122 -7.90 25.85 -12.61
C SER A 122 -8.21 24.36 -12.78
N PHE A 123 -9.44 24.06 -13.18
CA PHE A 123 -9.85 22.69 -13.52
C PHE A 123 -9.04 22.16 -14.72
N LYS A 124 -8.86 23.02 -15.74
CA LYS A 124 -8.09 22.65 -16.94
C LYS A 124 -6.62 22.39 -16.60
N GLY A 125 -6.17 21.14 -16.88
CA GLY A 125 -4.83 20.65 -16.54
C GLY A 125 -4.71 20.02 -15.15
N ASN A 126 -5.81 19.94 -14.38
CA ASN A 126 -5.87 19.25 -13.10
C ASN A 126 -7.06 18.26 -13.03
N GLU A 127 -7.65 17.91 -14.17
CA GLU A 127 -8.87 17.10 -14.28
C GLU A 127 -8.74 15.81 -13.47
N VAL A 128 -7.63 15.08 -13.67
CA VAL A 128 -7.36 13.80 -12.99
C VAL A 128 -7.28 13.97 -11.46
N LYS A 129 -6.66 15.06 -11.00
CA LYS A 129 -6.55 15.34 -9.56
C LYS A 129 -7.91 15.59 -8.93
N TYR A 130 -8.76 16.40 -9.61
CA TYR A 130 -10.11 16.68 -9.12
C TYR A 130 -10.99 15.44 -9.12
N VAL A 131 -10.93 14.62 -10.18
CA VAL A 131 -11.66 13.35 -10.26
C VAL A 131 -11.19 12.40 -9.16
N PHE A 132 -9.87 12.28 -8.94
CA PHE A 132 -9.32 11.44 -7.88
C PHE A 132 -9.73 11.91 -6.47
N ILE A 133 -9.72 13.23 -6.22
CA ILE A 133 -10.17 13.80 -4.93
C ILE A 133 -11.67 13.51 -4.73
N ALA A 134 -12.50 13.75 -5.76
CA ALA A 134 -13.93 13.46 -5.68
C ALA A 134 -14.18 11.98 -5.41
N PHE A 135 -13.50 11.07 -6.11
CA PHE A 135 -13.53 9.63 -5.85
C PHE A 135 -13.16 9.30 -4.41
N THR A 136 -12.05 9.86 -3.91
CA THR A 136 -11.58 9.63 -2.53
C THR A 136 -12.62 10.07 -1.50
N VAL A 137 -13.20 11.27 -1.68
CA VAL A 137 -14.23 11.80 -0.77
C VAL A 137 -15.48 10.91 -0.78
N ILE A 138 -15.93 10.47 -1.95
CA ILE A 138 -17.10 9.59 -2.08
C ILE A 138 -16.84 8.25 -1.40
N VAL A 139 -15.70 7.62 -1.66
CA VAL A 139 -15.34 6.32 -1.06
C VAL A 139 -15.27 6.43 0.46
N LEU A 140 -14.60 7.46 1.00
CA LEU A 140 -14.52 7.67 2.44
C LEU A 140 -15.88 7.95 3.06
N ALA A 141 -16.72 8.77 2.42
CA ALA A 141 -18.07 9.07 2.92
C ALA A 141 -18.93 7.81 2.97
N LEU A 142 -18.93 6.99 1.91
CA LEU A 142 -19.67 5.74 1.87
C LEU A 142 -19.16 4.74 2.92
N ALA A 143 -17.85 4.62 3.08
CA ALA A 143 -17.24 3.72 4.06
C ALA A 143 -17.57 4.14 5.51
N ILE A 144 -17.55 5.45 5.81
CA ILE A 144 -17.94 5.97 7.12
C ILE A 144 -19.44 5.73 7.39
N VAL A 145 -20.29 5.92 6.38
CA VAL A 145 -21.75 5.69 6.54
C VAL A 145 -22.05 4.21 6.76
N SER A 146 -21.32 3.29 6.11
CA SER A 146 -21.54 1.85 6.24
C SER A 146 -21.01 1.27 7.55
N GLU A 147 -19.81 1.61 7.97
CA GLU A 147 -19.08 0.95 9.07
C GLU A 147 -18.43 1.94 10.06
N GLY A 148 -18.73 3.22 9.98
CA GLY A 148 -18.20 4.24 10.87
C GLY A 148 -16.69 4.40 10.77
N ALA A 149 -16.01 4.48 11.94
CA ALA A 149 -14.56 4.65 12.00
C ALA A 149 -13.78 3.47 11.39
N ILE A 150 -14.32 2.25 11.46
CA ILE A 150 -13.71 1.06 10.86
C ILE A 150 -13.72 1.19 9.35
N GLY A 151 -14.83 1.57 8.75
CA GLY A 151 -14.94 1.81 7.31
C GLY A 151 -13.95 2.86 6.81
N PHE A 152 -13.74 3.95 7.57
CA PHE A 152 -12.71 4.93 7.24
C PHE A 152 -11.30 4.30 7.15
N LEU A 153 -10.96 3.41 8.09
CA LEU A 153 -9.65 2.73 8.07
C LEU A 153 -9.55 1.72 6.92
N GLN A 154 -10.63 1.03 6.63
CA GLN A 154 -10.68 0.00 5.59
C GLN A 154 -10.60 0.57 4.17
N ALA A 155 -11.06 1.78 3.93
CA ALA A 155 -11.16 2.35 2.58
C ALA A 155 -9.82 2.66 1.91
N TRP A 156 -8.74 2.82 2.67
CA TRP A 156 -7.46 3.32 2.15
C TRP A 156 -6.77 2.37 1.17
N TRP A 157 -6.91 1.06 1.31
CA TRP A 157 -6.30 0.13 0.35
C TRP A 157 -6.83 0.33 -1.07
N LEU A 158 -8.15 0.56 -1.20
CA LEU A 158 -8.78 0.82 -2.48
C LEU A 158 -8.36 2.16 -3.07
N ILE A 159 -8.33 3.21 -2.24
CA ILE A 159 -7.91 4.55 -2.65
C ILE A 159 -6.48 4.53 -3.18
N ILE A 160 -5.57 3.85 -2.47
CA ILE A 160 -4.16 3.76 -2.86
C ILE A 160 -4.00 2.90 -4.12
N LEU A 161 -4.75 1.81 -4.25
CA LEU A 161 -4.77 0.99 -5.46
C LEU A 161 -5.19 1.83 -6.68
N VAL A 162 -6.29 2.58 -6.56
CA VAL A 162 -6.78 3.46 -7.64
C VAL A 162 -5.77 4.57 -7.94
N TYR A 163 -5.11 5.15 -6.93
CA TYR A 163 -4.05 6.14 -7.11
C TYR A 163 -2.90 5.60 -7.96
N VAL A 164 -2.40 4.41 -7.62
CA VAL A 164 -1.29 3.77 -8.35
C VAL A 164 -1.73 3.42 -9.79
N LEU A 165 -2.91 2.80 -9.94
CA LEU A 165 -3.43 2.45 -11.27
C LEU A 165 -3.64 3.69 -12.15
N THR A 166 -4.23 4.76 -11.62
CA THR A 166 -4.43 6.00 -12.36
C THR A 166 -3.09 6.61 -12.79
N SER A 167 -2.07 6.53 -11.93
CA SER A 167 -0.72 7.02 -12.26
C SER A 167 -0.02 6.21 -13.35
N LEU A 168 -0.35 4.92 -13.50
CA LEU A 168 0.20 4.06 -14.56
C LEU A 168 -0.31 4.42 -15.96
N PHE A 169 -1.51 5.04 -16.05
CA PHE A 169 -2.17 5.38 -17.30
C PHE A 169 -2.05 6.88 -17.69
N LEU A 170 -1.30 7.66 -16.91
CA LEU A 170 -1.01 9.07 -17.15
C LEU A 170 0.39 9.29 -17.67
#